data_d605d78f7f883ba332b0e52d68516854
#
_entry.id   d605d78f7f883ba332b0e52d68516854
#
_cell.length_a   1.000
_cell.length_b   1.000
_cell.length_c   1.000
_cell.angle_alpha   90.00
_cell.angle_beta   90.00
_cell.angle_gamma   90.00
#
_symmetry.space_group_name_H-M   'P 1'
#
loop_
_entity.id
_entity.type
_entity.pdbx_description
1 polymer ?
#
loop_
_entity_poly.entity_id
_entity_poly.type
_entity_poly.pdbx_seq_one_letter_code
_entity_poly.pdbx_strand_id
1 'polypeptide(L)'
;EMCIRDRPSLLEDLCFVGFDLSNLGNDNYAINGLPAGIENLDPVNLVKDIVDRAIETGCAVHEKICEAIALSLAKAAAIRPGKSLSLEEMDHLIASLFSCSDSNLTPDGKTIISMLTDEELERRFKC
;
A
#
# COMPACT_ATOMS: atom_id res chain seq x y z
N GLU A 1 18.95 -1.54 15.55
CA GLU A 1 18.10 -1.27 16.75
C GLU A 1 17.38 0.04 16.51
N MET A 2 16.14 -0.07 16.12
CA MET A 2 15.33 1.10 15.76
C MET A 2 14.36 1.40 16.89
N CYS A 3 14.62 2.49 17.62
CA CYS A 3 13.77 2.94 18.69
C CYS A 3 12.46 3.55 18.14
N ILE A 4 11.38 2.77 18.17
CA ILE A 4 9.99 3.30 18.06
C ILE A 4 9.73 4.34 19.17
N ARG A 5 10.56 4.33 20.19
CA ARG A 5 10.48 5.18 21.39
C ARG A 5 10.52 6.68 21.11
N ASP A 6 11.15 7.10 20.02
CA ASP A 6 11.30 8.53 19.69
C ASP A 6 10.15 9.10 18.85
N ARG A 7 9.13 8.27 18.52
CA ARG A 7 7.99 8.68 17.69
C ARG A 7 6.66 8.12 18.21
N PRO A 8 6.13 8.66 19.30
CA PRO A 8 4.81 8.25 19.80
C PRO A 8 3.68 8.41 18.77
N SER A 9 3.82 9.36 17.84
CA SER A 9 2.86 9.58 16.76
C SER A 9 2.71 8.38 15.83
N LEU A 10 3.78 7.61 15.55
CA LEU A 10 3.70 6.46 14.66
C LEU A 10 2.81 5.32 15.21
N LEU A 11 2.85 5.11 16.52
CA LEU A 11 1.98 4.13 17.18
C LEU A 11 0.51 4.56 17.13
N GLU A 12 0.26 5.84 17.36
CA GLU A 12 -1.09 6.40 17.27
C GLU A 12 -1.64 6.29 15.84
N ASP A 13 -0.80 6.56 14.84
CA ASP A 13 -1.17 6.44 13.42
C ASP A 13 -1.45 4.98 13.01
N LEU A 14 -0.65 4.02 13.49
CA LEU A 14 -0.91 2.60 13.29
C LEU A 14 -2.23 2.16 13.92
N CYS A 15 -2.50 2.61 15.16
CA CYS A 15 -3.77 2.35 15.83
C CYS A 15 -4.95 2.99 15.09
N PHE A 16 -4.79 4.20 14.56
CA PHE A 16 -5.82 4.90 13.79
C PHE A 16 -6.19 4.13 12.50
N VAL A 17 -5.22 3.50 11.86
CA VAL A 17 -5.45 2.67 10.65
C VAL A 17 -6.09 1.32 10.98
N GLY A 18 -6.08 0.91 12.25
CA GLY A 18 -6.74 -0.32 12.72
C GLY A 18 -5.80 -1.43 13.18
N PHE A 19 -4.52 -1.12 13.38
CA PHE A 19 -3.63 -2.06 14.09
C PHE A 19 -3.88 -1.99 15.58
N ASP A 20 -3.95 -3.13 16.24
CA ASP A 20 -3.94 -3.23 17.69
C ASP A 20 -2.57 -3.65 18.18
N LEU A 21 -1.87 -2.74 18.84
CA LEU A 21 -0.50 -2.91 19.31
C LEU A 21 -0.43 -2.75 20.82
N SER A 22 0.24 -3.69 21.50
CA SER A 22 0.53 -3.62 22.93
C SER A 22 2.03 -3.48 23.18
N ASN A 23 2.42 -2.53 24.02
CA ASN A 23 3.80 -2.38 24.45
C ASN A 23 4.14 -3.41 25.54
N LEU A 24 5.10 -4.26 25.27
CA LEU A 24 5.60 -5.29 26.21
C LEU A 24 6.81 -4.83 27.02
N GLY A 25 7.27 -3.60 26.82
CA GLY A 25 8.51 -3.09 27.42
C GLY A 25 9.77 -3.47 26.64
N ASN A 26 10.88 -2.79 26.93
CA ASN A 26 12.18 -2.99 26.25
C ASN A 26 12.10 -2.88 24.71
N ASP A 27 11.32 -1.91 24.23
CA ASP A 27 11.08 -1.66 22.80
C ASP A 27 10.43 -2.83 22.03
N ASN A 28 9.81 -3.77 22.76
CA ASN A 28 9.04 -4.86 22.19
C ASN A 28 7.55 -4.51 22.14
N TYR A 29 6.93 -4.82 21.03
CA TYR A 29 5.50 -4.63 20.80
C TYR A 29 4.86 -5.93 20.33
N ALA A 30 3.68 -6.24 20.87
CA ALA A 30 2.83 -7.32 20.39
C ALA A 30 1.80 -6.75 19.43
N ILE A 31 1.58 -7.44 18.31
CA ILE A 31 0.51 -7.15 17.36
C ILE A 31 -0.66 -8.05 17.72
N ASN A 32 -1.74 -7.47 18.29
CA ASN A 32 -2.92 -8.22 18.73
C ASN A 32 -4.00 -8.25 17.64
N GLY A 33 -4.03 -7.25 16.76
CA GLY A 33 -5.02 -7.14 15.71
C GLY A 33 -4.52 -6.43 14.47
N LEU A 34 -5.15 -6.75 13.33
CA LEU A 34 -4.85 -6.19 12.02
C LEU A 34 -6.08 -5.47 11.46
N PRO A 35 -5.89 -4.44 10.61
CA PRO A 35 -6.98 -3.87 9.83
C PRO A 35 -7.70 -4.94 8.99
N ALA A 36 -9.00 -4.78 8.80
CA ALA A 36 -9.80 -5.67 7.97
C ALA A 36 -9.26 -5.70 6.52
N GLY A 37 -9.26 -6.88 5.91
CA GLY A 37 -8.83 -7.09 4.52
C GLY A 37 -7.38 -7.51 4.32
N ILE A 38 -6.59 -7.57 5.40
CA ILE A 38 -5.17 -7.96 5.36
C ILE A 38 -4.84 -9.15 6.25
N GLU A 39 -5.84 -9.92 6.63
CA GLU A 39 -5.71 -11.05 7.57
C GLU A 39 -4.80 -12.17 7.05
N ASN A 40 -4.57 -12.22 5.74
CA ASN A 40 -3.73 -13.23 5.08
C ASN A 40 -2.25 -12.81 4.94
N LEU A 41 -1.88 -11.64 5.46
CA LEU A 41 -0.51 -11.13 5.36
C LEU A 41 0.27 -11.39 6.65
N ASP A 42 1.59 -11.48 6.52
CA ASP A 42 2.48 -11.55 7.69
C ASP A 42 2.50 -10.19 8.42
N PRO A 43 1.91 -10.12 9.62
CA PRO A 43 1.76 -8.86 10.33
C PRO A 43 3.10 -8.23 10.73
N VAL A 44 4.09 -9.05 11.03
CA VAL A 44 5.41 -8.58 11.46
C VAL A 44 6.15 -7.90 10.32
N ASN A 45 6.18 -8.53 9.15
CA ASN A 45 6.83 -7.95 7.97
C ASN A 45 6.08 -6.69 7.50
N LEU A 46 4.75 -6.70 7.56
CA LEU A 46 3.95 -5.55 7.18
C LEU A 46 4.23 -4.33 8.07
N VAL A 47 4.22 -4.50 9.40
CA VAL A 47 4.53 -3.41 10.34
C VAL A 47 5.98 -2.93 10.17
N LYS A 48 6.93 -3.82 9.91
CA LYS A 48 8.30 -3.44 9.59
C LYS A 48 8.39 -2.56 8.36
N ASP A 49 7.76 -2.95 7.26
CA ASP A 49 7.76 -2.17 6.01
C ASP A 49 7.14 -0.79 6.21
N ILE A 50 6.09 -0.68 7.01
CA ILE A 50 5.46 0.59 7.35
C ILE A 50 6.43 1.48 8.14
N VAL A 51 7.08 0.91 9.16
CA VAL A 51 8.03 1.64 10.01
C VAL A 51 9.24 2.10 9.20
N ASP A 52 9.81 1.22 8.38
CA ASP A 52 10.96 1.55 7.53
C ASP A 52 10.65 2.70 6.57
N ARG A 53 9.48 2.68 5.92
CA ARG A 53 9.01 3.77 5.04
C ARG A 53 8.79 5.08 5.80
N ALA A 54 8.18 5.02 6.98
CA ALA A 54 7.97 6.21 7.81
C ALA A 54 9.29 6.87 8.23
N ILE A 55 10.35 6.08 8.37
CA ILE A 55 11.70 6.56 8.69
C ILE A 55 12.37 7.16 7.46
N GLU A 56 12.32 6.48 6.31
CA GLU A 56 12.90 6.96 5.05
C GLU A 56 12.32 8.31 4.62
N THR A 57 11.02 8.51 4.81
CA THR A 57 10.36 9.77 4.47
C THR A 57 10.66 10.91 5.44
N GLY A 58 11.27 10.63 6.59
CA GLY A 58 11.72 11.66 7.55
C GLY A 58 10.61 12.52 8.13
N CYS A 59 9.34 12.12 7.98
CA CYS A 59 8.21 13.00 8.20
C CYS A 59 7.64 12.92 9.59
N ALA A 60 7.62 14.08 10.26
CA ALA A 60 6.88 14.36 11.46
C ALA A 60 5.38 14.72 11.19
N VAL A 61 4.91 14.58 9.96
CA VAL A 61 3.57 15.00 9.54
C VAL A 61 2.67 13.79 9.43
N HIS A 62 1.65 13.76 10.23
CA HIS A 62 0.58 12.73 10.29
C HIS A 62 0.08 12.29 8.91
N GLU A 63 -0.17 13.22 8.00
CA GLU A 63 -0.62 12.96 6.63
C GLU A 63 0.31 12.02 5.86
N LYS A 64 1.61 12.28 5.89
CA LYS A 64 2.59 11.47 5.15
C LYS A 64 2.82 10.09 5.77
N ILE A 65 2.64 9.96 7.08
CA ILE A 65 2.66 8.66 7.74
C ILE A 65 1.44 7.84 7.30
N CYS A 66 0.25 8.44 7.26
CA CYS A 66 -0.95 7.79 6.76
C CYS A 66 -0.82 7.37 5.28
N GLU A 67 -0.24 8.21 4.43
CA GLU A 67 0.06 7.87 3.03
C GLU A 67 1.02 6.67 2.93
N ALA A 68 2.09 6.66 3.72
CA ALA A 68 3.05 5.56 3.74
C ALA A 68 2.41 4.24 4.21
N ILE A 69 1.56 4.30 5.22
CA ILE A 69 0.78 3.16 5.72
C ILE A 69 -0.17 2.67 4.63
N ALA A 70 -0.96 3.56 4.03
CA ALA A 70 -1.91 3.24 2.97
C ALA A 70 -1.22 2.58 1.77
N LEU A 71 -0.07 3.12 1.34
CA LEU A 71 0.71 2.56 0.24
C LEU A 71 1.27 1.17 0.57
N SER A 72 1.75 0.95 1.78
CA SER A 72 2.26 -0.35 2.22
C SER A 72 1.14 -1.39 2.26
N LEU A 73 -0.03 -1.02 2.79
CA LEU A 73 -1.22 -1.88 2.81
C LEU A 73 -1.69 -2.21 1.39
N ALA A 74 -1.77 -1.21 0.52
CA ALA A 74 -2.19 -1.40 -0.87
C ALA A 74 -1.24 -2.36 -1.62
N LYS A 75 0.07 -2.20 -1.46
CA LYS A 75 1.08 -3.09 -2.07
C LYS A 75 1.00 -4.52 -1.52
N ALA A 76 0.77 -4.67 -0.23
CA ALA A 76 0.64 -5.97 0.41
C ALA A 76 -0.63 -6.71 -0.01
N ALA A 77 -1.75 -5.99 -0.16
CA ALA A 77 -3.05 -6.54 -0.56
C ALA A 77 -3.26 -6.65 -2.08
N ALA A 78 -2.36 -6.07 -2.89
CA ALA A 78 -2.48 -6.09 -4.34
C ALA A 78 -2.48 -7.52 -4.91
N ILE A 79 -3.27 -7.70 -5.96
CA ILE A 79 -3.35 -8.98 -6.69
C ILE A 79 -1.97 -9.26 -7.31
N ARG A 80 -1.43 -10.44 -7.00
CA ARG A 80 -0.12 -10.84 -7.51
C ARG A 80 -0.19 -11.21 -8.99
N PRO A 81 0.86 -10.91 -9.78
CA PRO A 81 0.95 -11.38 -11.15
C PRO A 81 0.76 -12.91 -11.25
N GLY A 82 0.00 -13.36 -12.26
CA GLY A 82 -0.26 -14.79 -12.49
C GLY A 82 -1.45 -15.37 -11.72
N LYS A 83 -2.12 -14.59 -10.86
CA LYS A 83 -3.38 -15.01 -10.26
C LYS A 83 -4.48 -14.98 -11.33
N SER A 84 -5.20 -16.09 -11.51
CA SER A 84 -6.40 -16.13 -12.35
C SER A 84 -7.53 -15.37 -11.70
N LEU A 85 -8.19 -14.51 -12.47
CA LEU A 85 -9.34 -13.73 -12.04
C LEU A 85 -10.60 -14.21 -12.78
N SER A 86 -11.74 -14.22 -12.11
CA SER A 86 -13.04 -14.37 -12.76
C SER A 86 -13.41 -13.10 -13.51
N LEU A 87 -14.39 -13.16 -14.41
CA LEU A 87 -14.89 -11.98 -15.13
C LEU A 87 -15.40 -10.90 -14.17
N GLU A 88 -16.11 -11.32 -13.12
CA GLU A 88 -16.63 -10.41 -12.09
C GLU A 88 -15.51 -9.73 -11.32
N GLU A 89 -14.44 -10.46 -10.98
CA GLU A 89 -13.25 -9.88 -10.32
C GLU A 89 -12.52 -8.89 -11.24
N MET A 90 -12.44 -9.18 -12.55
CA MET A 90 -11.83 -8.27 -13.53
C MET A 90 -12.67 -6.98 -13.68
N ASP A 91 -13.97 -7.10 -13.81
CA ASP A 91 -14.88 -5.96 -13.93
C ASP A 91 -14.84 -5.08 -12.67
N HIS A 92 -14.81 -5.71 -11.49
CA HIS A 92 -14.69 -5.00 -10.23
C HIS A 92 -13.35 -4.25 -10.11
N LEU A 93 -12.25 -4.89 -10.54
CA LEU A 93 -10.91 -4.27 -10.52
C LEU A 93 -10.87 -3.03 -11.43
N ILE A 94 -11.41 -3.13 -12.64
CA ILE A 94 -11.49 -2.03 -13.59
C ILE A 94 -12.36 -0.89 -13.06
N ALA A 95 -13.55 -1.22 -12.54
CA ALA A 95 -14.46 -0.24 -11.96
C ALA A 95 -13.82 0.49 -10.77
N SER A 96 -13.10 -0.25 -9.91
CA SER A 96 -12.37 0.31 -8.76
C SER A 96 -11.25 1.25 -9.20
N LEU A 97 -10.51 0.89 -10.25
CA LEU A 97 -9.46 1.76 -10.81
C LEU A 97 -10.03 3.09 -11.30
N PHE A 98 -11.12 3.05 -12.08
CA PHE A 98 -11.74 4.26 -12.61
C PHE A 98 -12.49 5.08 -11.56
N SER A 99 -12.75 4.56 -10.38
CA SER A 99 -13.28 5.31 -9.25
C SER A 99 -12.21 6.07 -8.46
N CYS A 100 -10.92 5.77 -8.69
CA CYS A 100 -9.82 6.51 -8.08
C CYS A 100 -9.71 7.93 -8.66
N SER A 101 -9.19 8.87 -7.86
CA SER A 101 -8.96 10.25 -8.30
C SER A 101 -7.95 10.36 -9.45
N ASP A 102 -6.96 9.46 -9.48
CA ASP A 102 -6.01 9.28 -10.58
C ASP A 102 -5.98 7.80 -10.99
N SER A 103 -6.48 7.50 -12.17
CA SER A 103 -6.50 6.15 -12.73
C SER A 103 -5.32 5.88 -13.67
N ASN A 104 -4.53 6.89 -14.01
CA ASN A 104 -3.47 6.79 -15.01
C ASN A 104 -2.11 6.46 -14.40
N LEU A 105 -1.87 6.90 -13.18
CA LEU A 105 -0.59 6.76 -12.49
C LEU A 105 -0.76 6.08 -11.12
N THR A 106 0.24 5.27 -10.76
CA THR A 106 0.37 4.80 -9.38
C THR A 106 0.88 5.92 -8.47
N PRO A 107 0.74 5.82 -7.14
CA PRO A 107 1.34 6.77 -6.20
C PRO A 107 2.86 6.93 -6.37
N ASP A 108 3.54 5.90 -6.90
CA ASP A 108 4.98 5.92 -7.22
C ASP A 108 5.29 6.56 -8.59
N GLY A 109 4.27 7.10 -9.30
CA GLY A 109 4.43 7.71 -10.62
C GLY A 109 4.57 6.75 -11.80
N LYS A 110 4.24 5.46 -11.63
CA LYS A 110 4.25 4.48 -12.72
C LYS A 110 2.95 4.55 -13.52
N THR A 111 3.04 4.45 -14.82
CA THR A 111 1.88 4.44 -15.72
C THR A 111 1.06 3.15 -15.53
N ILE A 112 -0.24 3.30 -15.27
CA ILE A 112 -1.22 2.21 -15.18
C ILE A 112 -1.88 1.98 -16.53
N ILE A 113 -2.33 3.07 -17.18
CA ILE A 113 -3.04 3.05 -18.46
C ILE A 113 -2.20 3.77 -19.49
N SER A 114 -1.98 3.12 -20.64
CA SER A 114 -1.35 3.72 -21.81
C SER A 114 -2.30 3.63 -22.99
N MET A 115 -2.48 4.72 -23.70
CA MET A 115 -3.27 4.76 -24.93
C MET A 115 -2.36 4.49 -26.12
N LEU A 116 -2.78 3.58 -26.96
CA LEU A 116 -2.16 3.29 -28.25
C LEU A 116 -3.18 3.64 -29.33
N THR A 117 -2.85 4.62 -30.17
CA THR A 117 -3.74 5.03 -31.25
C THR A 117 -3.64 4.06 -32.44
N ASP A 118 -4.69 4.02 -33.27
CA ASP A 118 -4.70 3.19 -34.48
C ASP A 118 -3.55 3.59 -35.42
N GLU A 119 -3.24 4.87 -35.54
CA GLU A 119 -2.11 5.38 -36.32
C GLU A 119 -0.76 4.89 -35.81
N GLU A 120 -0.57 4.81 -34.49
CA GLU A 120 0.64 4.27 -33.88
C GLU A 120 0.75 2.76 -34.09
N LEU A 121 -0.36 2.04 -33.98
CA LEU A 121 -0.44 0.62 -34.31
C LEU A 121 -0.06 0.38 -35.77
N GLU A 122 -0.71 1.06 -36.70
CA GLU A 122 -0.40 0.95 -38.13
C GLU A 122 1.07 1.25 -38.43
N ARG A 123 1.64 2.30 -37.82
CA ARG A 123 3.05 2.66 -38.01
C ARG A 123 4.00 1.58 -37.51
N ARG A 124 3.65 0.88 -36.43
CA ARG A 124 4.49 -0.21 -35.88
C ARG A 124 4.45 -1.48 -36.71
N PHE A 125 3.34 -1.72 -37.41
CA PHE A 125 3.13 -2.91 -38.23
C PHE A 125 3.30 -2.67 -39.76
N LYS A 126 3.44 -1.42 -40.20
CA LYS A 126 3.86 -1.10 -41.56
C LYS A 126 5.37 -1.34 -41.67
N CYS A 127 5.69 -2.33 -42.45
CA CYS A 127 7.07 -2.55 -42.89
C CYS A 127 7.48 -1.56 -43.95
#